data_dca74033a233576492794898ebbeb0f9
#
_entry.id   dca74033a233576492794898ebbeb0f9
#
_cell.length_a   1.000
_cell.length_b   1.000
_cell.length_c   1.000
_cell.angle_alpha   90.00
_cell.angle_beta   90.00
_cell.angle_gamma   90.00
#
_symmetry.space_group_name_H-M   'P 1'
#
loop_
_entity.id
_entity.type
_entity.pdbx_description
1 polymer ?
#
loop_
_entity_poly.entity_id
_entity_poly.type
_entity_poly.pdbx_seq_one_letter_code
_entity_poly.pdbx_strand_id
1 'polypeptide(L)'
;MTATTSTTIPRTQLAVGGPVAWRSVDLVTTAILGVALGVAFWGWDLLLYPAVSALLNTAFPPLASLTLGVWVLPAVVGGFVVRRPGAALLCEIVAATVEALLGNQWGLNVMISGALQALGVEIILAVFLWRGFRLGVAVLAGVLSAILELCCWEWWVYQGEYTLGMKLVALGCAVVSCIAISGLGGWALVRAMAATGALNAFPAGREHLARRG
;
A
#
# COMPACT_ATOMS: atom_id res chain seq x y z
N MET A 1 -43.83 4.27 38.47
CA MET A 1 -42.86 5.10 37.76
C MET A 1 -41.51 4.39 37.82
N THR A 2 -41.17 3.60 36.82
CA THR A 2 -39.88 2.89 36.69
C THR A 2 -38.98 3.70 35.79
N ALA A 3 -37.94 4.32 36.36
CA ALA A 3 -36.96 5.09 35.62
C ALA A 3 -36.05 4.12 34.83
N THR A 4 -36.17 4.14 33.51
CA THR A 4 -35.28 3.42 32.60
C THR A 4 -33.95 4.16 32.55
N THR A 5 -32.93 3.70 33.27
CA THR A 5 -31.59 4.22 33.22
C THR A 5 -30.98 3.82 31.89
N SER A 6 -30.97 4.74 30.91
CA SER A 6 -30.27 4.60 29.66
C SER A 6 -28.76 4.64 29.95
N THR A 7 -28.12 3.50 29.96
CA THR A 7 -26.66 3.37 30.07
C THR A 7 -26.03 3.78 28.73
N THR A 8 -25.74 5.03 28.56
CA THR A 8 -24.92 5.53 27.46
C THR A 8 -23.50 5.00 27.64
N ILE A 9 -23.12 3.98 26.87
CA ILE A 9 -21.73 3.51 26.80
C ILE A 9 -20.88 4.65 26.27
N PRO A 10 -19.89 5.14 27.01
CA PRO A 10 -19.04 6.23 26.54
C PRO A 10 -18.30 5.79 25.26
N ARG A 11 -18.41 6.57 24.18
CA ARG A 11 -17.71 6.35 22.90
C ARG A 11 -16.19 6.24 23.02
N THR A 12 -15.60 6.50 24.18
CA THR A 12 -14.18 6.49 24.50
C THR A 12 -13.60 5.12 24.88
N GLN A 13 -14.43 4.10 25.16
CA GLN A 13 -13.93 2.79 25.61
C GLN A 13 -13.56 1.80 24.49
N LEU A 14 -13.68 2.17 23.21
CA LEU A 14 -13.28 1.31 22.09
C LEU A 14 -11.80 1.42 21.69
N ALA A 15 -11.00 2.21 22.39
CA ALA A 15 -9.56 2.35 22.18
C ALA A 15 -8.78 1.96 23.44
N VAL A 16 -8.85 0.69 23.83
CA VAL A 16 -7.88 0.12 24.77
C VAL A 16 -6.60 -0.15 23.97
N GLY A 17 -5.71 0.79 24.01
CA GLY A 17 -4.43 0.83 23.29
C GLY A 17 -4.27 2.20 22.65
N GLY A 18 -3.25 2.96 23.03
CA GLY A 18 -2.89 4.21 22.36
C GLY A 18 -2.67 3.98 20.86
N PRO A 19 -2.62 5.04 20.03
CA PRO A 19 -2.51 4.94 18.57
C PRO A 19 -1.26 4.19 18.08
N VAL A 20 -0.31 3.88 18.96
CA VAL A 20 0.97 3.20 18.65
C VAL A 20 0.95 1.72 19.04
N ALA A 21 0.07 1.26 19.94
CA ALA A 21 0.09 -0.12 20.42
C ALA A 21 -0.53 -1.08 19.40
N TRP A 22 0.24 -2.09 19.00
CA TRP A 22 -0.20 -3.18 18.13
C TRP A 22 -0.99 -4.23 18.93
N ARG A 23 -2.07 -4.73 18.33
CA ARG A 23 -2.81 -5.88 18.84
C ARG A 23 -2.40 -7.11 18.03
N SER A 24 -2.54 -8.32 18.61
CA SER A 24 -2.27 -9.56 17.85
C SER A 24 -3.10 -9.66 16.58
N VAL A 25 -4.34 -9.19 16.60
CA VAL A 25 -5.20 -9.16 15.40
C VAL A 25 -4.65 -8.21 14.32
N ASP A 26 -3.99 -7.11 14.69
CA ASP A 26 -3.38 -6.17 13.75
C ASP A 26 -2.22 -6.86 13.01
N LEU A 27 -1.34 -7.56 13.75
CA LEU A 27 -0.22 -8.33 13.18
C LEU A 27 -0.68 -9.43 12.23
N VAL A 28 -1.60 -10.28 12.71
CA VAL A 28 -2.12 -11.41 11.92
C VAL A 28 -2.80 -10.92 10.65
N THR A 29 -3.62 -9.89 10.74
CA THR A 29 -4.31 -9.33 9.55
C THR A 29 -3.33 -8.71 8.58
N THR A 30 -2.33 -7.96 9.06
CA THR A 30 -1.30 -7.39 8.19
C THR A 30 -0.54 -8.49 7.46
N ALA A 31 -0.16 -9.57 8.15
CA ALA A 31 0.50 -10.70 7.54
C ALA A 31 -0.38 -11.41 6.50
N ILE A 32 -1.66 -11.66 6.79
CA ILE A 32 -2.61 -12.27 5.85
C ILE A 32 -2.79 -11.39 4.60
N LEU A 33 -2.93 -10.08 4.77
CA LEU A 33 -3.03 -9.14 3.66
C LEU A 33 -1.75 -9.16 2.82
N GLY A 34 -0.58 -9.15 3.47
CA GLY A 34 0.71 -9.23 2.79
C GLY A 34 0.84 -10.53 1.98
N VAL A 35 0.48 -11.69 2.56
CA VAL A 35 0.50 -12.98 1.84
C VAL A 35 -0.45 -12.95 0.64
N ALA A 36 -1.69 -12.50 0.81
CA ALA A 36 -2.68 -12.47 -0.26
C ALA A 36 -2.24 -11.56 -1.41
N LEU A 37 -1.70 -10.38 -1.08
CA LEU A 37 -1.21 -9.42 -2.07
C LEU A 37 0.11 -9.88 -2.70
N GLY A 38 0.99 -10.56 -1.96
CA GLY A 38 2.22 -11.15 -2.49
C GLY A 38 1.93 -12.26 -3.51
N VAL A 39 0.91 -13.10 -3.28
CA VAL A 39 0.44 -14.07 -4.29
C VAL A 39 -0.13 -13.34 -5.52
N ALA A 40 -0.84 -12.22 -5.32
CA ALA A 40 -1.33 -11.41 -6.42
C ALA A 40 -0.17 -10.77 -7.23
N PHE A 41 0.90 -10.33 -6.57
CA PHE A 41 2.14 -9.87 -7.21
C PHE A 41 2.77 -10.93 -8.06
N TRP A 42 3.01 -12.10 -7.48
CA TRP A 42 3.55 -13.23 -8.24
C TRP A 42 2.70 -13.55 -9.47
N GLY A 43 1.36 -13.55 -9.32
CA GLY A 43 0.46 -13.74 -10.46
C GLY A 43 0.59 -12.63 -11.52
N TRP A 44 0.72 -11.37 -11.09
CA TRP A 44 0.99 -10.25 -11.98
C TRP A 44 2.32 -10.42 -12.72
N ASP A 45 3.39 -10.73 -12.00
CA ASP A 45 4.74 -10.88 -12.54
C ASP A 45 4.85 -12.02 -13.56
N LEU A 46 4.12 -13.11 -13.33
CA LEU A 46 4.15 -14.28 -14.18
C LEU A 46 3.26 -14.14 -15.43
N LEU A 47 2.05 -13.59 -15.24
CA LEU A 47 1.01 -13.65 -16.26
C LEU A 47 0.89 -12.37 -17.10
N LEU A 48 1.04 -11.21 -16.51
CA LEU A 48 0.71 -9.94 -17.15
C LEU A 48 1.93 -9.06 -17.39
N TYR A 49 2.81 -8.94 -16.43
CA TYR A 49 3.95 -8.03 -16.49
C TYR A 49 4.85 -8.28 -17.72
N PRO A 50 5.20 -9.54 -18.12
CA PRO A 50 6.09 -9.76 -19.27
C PRO A 50 5.53 -9.18 -20.56
N ALA A 51 4.23 -9.36 -20.80
CA ALA A 51 3.58 -8.84 -22.01
C ALA A 51 3.44 -7.30 -21.98
N VAL A 52 3.02 -6.76 -20.82
CA VAL A 52 2.83 -5.32 -20.64
C VAL A 52 4.17 -4.59 -20.73
N SER A 53 5.20 -5.08 -20.02
CA SER A 53 6.53 -4.46 -20.03
C SER A 53 7.20 -4.53 -21.41
N ALA A 54 7.07 -5.65 -22.12
CA ALA A 54 7.59 -5.78 -23.48
C ALA A 54 6.98 -4.75 -24.44
N LEU A 55 5.64 -4.57 -24.38
CA LEU A 55 4.94 -3.57 -25.18
C LEU A 55 5.41 -2.16 -24.85
N LEU A 56 5.48 -1.81 -23.57
CA LEU A 56 5.88 -0.47 -23.13
C LEU A 56 7.35 -0.18 -23.45
N ASN A 57 8.25 -1.14 -23.24
CA ASN A 57 9.66 -1.01 -23.55
C ASN A 57 9.92 -0.85 -25.06
N THR A 58 9.14 -1.55 -25.90
CA THR A 58 9.24 -1.43 -27.35
C THR A 58 8.82 -0.05 -27.83
N ALA A 59 7.81 0.55 -27.20
CA ALA A 59 7.36 1.89 -27.54
C ALA A 59 8.37 2.96 -27.05
N PHE A 60 8.71 2.95 -25.78
CA PHE A 60 9.73 3.80 -25.18
C PHE A 60 10.07 3.28 -23.77
N PRO A 61 11.32 2.82 -23.49
CA PRO A 61 11.67 2.12 -22.26
C PRO A 61 11.20 2.76 -20.94
N PRO A 62 11.26 4.09 -20.74
CA PRO A 62 10.73 4.73 -19.54
C PRO A 62 9.26 4.51 -19.25
N LEU A 63 8.43 4.13 -20.25
CA LEU A 63 7.01 3.84 -20.06
C LEU A 63 6.77 2.59 -19.22
N ALA A 64 7.74 1.67 -19.12
CA ALA A 64 7.63 0.49 -18.27
C ALA A 64 7.38 0.87 -16.80
N SER A 65 7.83 2.05 -16.34
CA SER A 65 7.54 2.55 -14.99
C SER A 65 6.05 2.83 -14.73
N LEU A 66 5.17 2.78 -15.75
CA LEU A 66 3.72 2.79 -15.58
C LEU A 66 3.18 1.54 -14.85
N THR A 67 3.97 0.51 -14.66
CA THR A 67 3.59 -0.68 -13.92
C THR A 67 3.84 -0.58 -12.42
N LEU A 68 4.66 0.38 -11.97
CA LEU A 68 5.16 0.46 -10.59
C LEU A 68 4.05 0.47 -9.52
N GLY A 69 2.93 1.13 -9.79
CA GLY A 69 1.83 1.25 -8.83
C GLY A 69 1.24 -0.08 -8.34
N VAL A 70 1.47 -1.17 -9.06
CA VAL A 70 1.01 -2.50 -8.65
C VAL A 70 1.75 -2.94 -7.40
N TRP A 71 3.08 -2.83 -7.38
CA TRP A 71 3.91 -3.27 -6.25
C TRP A 71 3.80 -2.37 -5.02
N VAL A 72 3.40 -1.10 -5.14
CA VAL A 72 3.14 -0.20 -4.00
C VAL A 72 1.79 -0.47 -3.31
N LEU A 73 0.93 -1.27 -3.93
CA LEU A 73 -0.45 -1.50 -3.46
C LEU A 73 -0.52 -2.09 -2.04
N PRO A 74 0.27 -3.12 -1.63
CA PRO A 74 0.18 -3.69 -0.29
C PRO A 74 0.57 -2.72 0.80
N ALA A 75 1.55 -1.85 0.57
CA ALA A 75 1.93 -0.81 1.53
C ALA A 75 0.74 0.13 1.82
N VAL A 76 0.07 0.60 0.76
CA VAL A 76 -1.11 1.47 0.93
C VAL A 76 -2.25 0.71 1.60
N VAL A 77 -2.58 -0.50 1.15
CA VAL A 77 -3.67 -1.30 1.73
C VAL A 77 -3.40 -1.62 3.20
N GLY A 78 -2.21 -2.14 3.53
CA GLY A 78 -1.81 -2.47 4.91
C GLY A 78 -1.88 -1.27 5.84
N GLY A 79 -1.31 -0.14 5.44
CA GLY A 79 -1.33 1.10 6.20
C GLY A 79 -2.74 1.65 6.44
N PHE A 80 -3.61 1.60 5.43
CA PHE A 80 -4.96 2.14 5.50
C PHE A 80 -5.97 1.22 6.22
N VAL A 81 -5.75 -0.10 6.22
CA VAL A 81 -6.56 -1.06 6.97
C VAL A 81 -6.22 -1.02 8.45
N VAL A 82 -4.96 -1.20 8.79
CA VAL A 82 -4.51 -1.41 10.17
C VAL A 82 -4.31 -0.08 10.90
N ARG A 83 -3.88 0.95 10.20
CA ARG A 83 -3.70 2.32 10.71
C ARG A 83 -2.77 2.39 11.93
N ARG A 84 -1.69 1.62 11.89
CA ARG A 84 -0.63 1.59 12.91
C ARG A 84 0.72 1.92 12.27
N PRO A 85 1.63 2.59 13.01
CA PRO A 85 3.01 2.76 12.55
C PRO A 85 3.64 1.42 12.21
N GLY A 86 4.26 1.33 11.05
CA GLY A 86 4.88 0.10 10.55
C GLY A 86 3.94 -0.88 9.82
N ALA A 87 2.64 -0.59 9.73
CA ALA A 87 1.68 -1.49 9.08
C ALA A 87 1.88 -1.57 7.56
N ALA A 88 2.19 -0.45 6.92
CA ALA A 88 2.53 -0.44 5.51
C ALA A 88 3.82 -1.23 5.25
N LEU A 89 4.85 -0.99 6.06
CA LEU A 89 6.14 -1.68 5.94
C LEU A 89 5.98 -3.19 6.13
N LEU A 90 5.29 -3.63 7.19
CA LEU A 90 5.08 -5.06 7.46
C LEU A 90 4.31 -5.73 6.32
N CYS A 91 3.22 -5.12 5.84
CA CYS A 91 2.41 -5.67 4.76
C CYS A 91 3.22 -5.83 3.47
N GLU A 92 3.98 -4.80 3.11
CA GLU A 92 4.81 -4.79 1.90
C GLU A 92 5.94 -5.81 1.99
N ILE A 93 6.68 -5.85 3.09
CA ILE A 93 7.77 -6.81 3.27
C ILE A 93 7.27 -8.26 3.25
N VAL A 94 6.10 -8.53 3.83
CA VAL A 94 5.48 -9.87 3.71
C VAL A 94 5.11 -10.16 2.27
N ALA A 95 4.53 -9.21 1.53
CA ALA A 95 4.18 -9.40 0.13
C ALA A 95 5.41 -9.65 -0.75
N ALA A 96 6.46 -8.83 -0.61
CA ALA A 96 7.73 -9.01 -1.30
C ALA A 96 8.42 -10.35 -0.93
N THR A 97 8.31 -10.79 0.33
CA THR A 97 8.85 -12.09 0.76
C THR A 97 8.12 -13.24 0.06
N VAL A 98 6.80 -13.19 -0.01
CA VAL A 98 6.00 -14.21 -0.70
C VAL A 98 6.34 -14.25 -2.19
N GLU A 99 6.41 -13.10 -2.84
CA GLU A 99 6.83 -12.95 -4.23
C GLU A 99 8.22 -13.55 -4.46
N ALA A 100 9.19 -13.22 -3.60
CA ALA A 100 10.55 -13.74 -3.70
C ALA A 100 10.62 -15.26 -3.51
N LEU A 101 9.83 -15.84 -2.59
CA LEU A 101 9.77 -17.27 -2.32
C LEU A 101 9.08 -18.05 -3.45
N LEU A 102 8.06 -17.48 -4.08
CA LEU A 102 7.38 -18.09 -5.21
C LEU A 102 8.18 -17.98 -6.51
N GLY A 103 9.14 -17.09 -6.55
CA GLY A 103 10.03 -16.84 -7.68
C GLY A 103 9.58 -15.65 -8.52
N ASN A 104 10.48 -14.71 -8.70
CA ASN A 104 10.33 -13.53 -9.56
C ASN A 104 11.62 -13.29 -10.36
N GLN A 105 11.57 -12.39 -11.33
CA GLN A 105 12.71 -12.11 -12.19
C GLN A 105 13.77 -11.19 -11.57
N TRP A 106 13.47 -10.52 -10.44
CA TRP A 106 14.37 -9.58 -9.76
C TRP A 106 15.07 -10.19 -8.54
N GLY A 107 14.70 -11.40 -8.13
CA GLY A 107 15.26 -12.09 -6.97
C GLY A 107 15.02 -11.33 -5.67
N LEU A 108 16.03 -11.31 -4.78
CA LEU A 108 15.91 -10.64 -3.48
C LEU A 108 15.93 -9.10 -3.54
N ASN A 109 16.20 -8.51 -4.71
CA ASN A 109 16.17 -7.04 -4.87
C ASN A 109 14.79 -6.46 -4.57
N VAL A 110 13.72 -7.24 -4.74
CA VAL A 110 12.34 -6.85 -4.38
C VAL A 110 12.19 -6.48 -2.90
N MET A 111 13.05 -6.99 -2.03
CA MET A 111 13.00 -6.64 -0.60
C MET A 111 13.44 -5.19 -0.35
N ILE A 112 14.45 -4.71 -1.08
CA ILE A 112 14.92 -3.31 -0.96
C ILE A 112 13.89 -2.39 -1.61
N SER A 113 13.44 -2.76 -2.78
CA SER A 113 12.38 -2.08 -3.52
C SER A 113 11.13 -1.91 -2.66
N GLY A 114 10.56 -2.99 -2.14
CA GLY A 114 9.39 -2.96 -1.27
C GLY A 114 9.61 -2.16 0.02
N ALA A 115 10.80 -2.20 0.61
CA ALA A 115 11.11 -1.39 1.78
C ALA A 115 11.04 0.12 1.45
N LEU A 116 11.58 0.56 0.32
CA LEU A 116 11.53 1.97 -0.11
C LEU A 116 10.10 2.40 -0.45
N GLN A 117 9.34 1.55 -1.11
CA GLN A 117 7.93 1.78 -1.43
C GLN A 117 7.10 1.96 -0.15
N ALA A 118 7.26 1.05 0.80
CA ALA A 118 6.56 1.12 2.09
C ALA A 118 6.99 2.32 2.93
N LEU A 119 8.27 2.69 2.91
CA LEU A 119 8.76 3.89 3.59
C LEU A 119 8.06 5.15 3.08
N GLY A 120 7.81 5.26 1.78
CA GLY A 120 7.05 6.37 1.22
C GLY A 120 5.66 6.49 1.85
N VAL A 121 4.95 5.36 1.98
CA VAL A 121 3.64 5.32 2.63
C VAL A 121 3.74 5.67 4.12
N GLU A 122 4.69 5.06 4.86
CA GLU A 122 4.87 5.32 6.30
C GLU A 122 5.20 6.79 6.60
N ILE A 123 6.07 7.41 5.80
CA ILE A 123 6.44 8.81 5.97
C ILE A 123 5.20 9.71 5.81
N ILE A 124 4.40 9.50 4.78
CA ILE A 124 3.18 10.29 4.60
C ILE A 124 2.19 10.04 5.74
N LEU A 125 1.98 8.79 6.15
CA LEU A 125 1.11 8.49 7.30
C LEU A 125 1.64 9.12 8.60
N ALA A 126 2.96 9.17 8.80
CA ALA A 126 3.60 9.82 9.94
C ALA A 126 3.38 11.35 9.92
N VAL A 127 3.53 12.01 8.76
CA VAL A 127 3.24 13.44 8.59
C VAL A 127 1.81 13.76 8.98
N PHE A 128 0.86 12.87 8.66
CA PHE A 128 -0.54 12.99 9.08
C PHE A 128 -0.82 12.35 10.45
N LEU A 129 0.21 11.99 11.23
CA LEU A 129 0.13 11.42 12.57
C LEU A 129 -0.79 10.19 12.65
N TRP A 130 -0.83 9.38 11.60
CA TRP A 130 -1.76 8.22 11.46
C TRP A 130 -3.22 8.57 11.76
N ARG A 131 -3.66 9.78 11.39
CA ARG A 131 -5.04 10.28 11.58
C ARG A 131 -5.75 10.62 10.28
N GLY A 132 -5.01 10.73 9.17
CA GLY A 132 -5.54 11.15 7.87
C GLY A 132 -5.62 9.98 6.89
N PHE A 133 -6.73 9.23 6.88
CA PHE A 133 -6.91 8.10 5.94
C PHE A 133 -7.89 8.46 4.81
N ARG A 134 -7.62 9.61 4.17
CA ARG A 134 -8.40 10.13 3.04
C ARG A 134 -7.72 9.79 1.73
N LEU A 135 -8.49 9.88 0.63
CA LEU A 135 -7.99 9.64 -0.72
C LEU A 135 -6.72 10.46 -1.03
N GLY A 136 -6.72 11.75 -0.71
CA GLY A 136 -5.54 12.61 -0.96
C GLY A 136 -4.27 12.11 -0.23
N VAL A 137 -4.41 11.54 0.98
CA VAL A 137 -3.28 10.96 1.71
C VAL A 137 -2.79 9.67 1.06
N ALA A 138 -3.70 8.82 0.54
CA ALA A 138 -3.32 7.63 -0.21
C ALA A 138 -2.57 7.98 -1.51
N VAL A 139 -3.04 9.01 -2.21
CA VAL A 139 -2.37 9.52 -3.41
C VAL A 139 -0.98 10.06 -3.09
N LEU A 140 -0.84 10.91 -2.05
CA LEU A 140 0.46 11.42 -1.63
C LEU A 140 1.42 10.31 -1.19
N ALA A 141 0.90 9.28 -0.51
CA ALA A 141 1.66 8.10 -0.12
C ALA A 141 2.23 7.37 -1.35
N GLY A 142 1.38 7.10 -2.36
CA GLY A 142 1.83 6.50 -3.62
C GLY A 142 2.85 7.37 -4.37
N VAL A 143 2.66 8.69 -4.41
CA VAL A 143 3.61 9.62 -5.04
C VAL A 143 4.98 9.57 -4.36
N LEU A 144 5.02 9.63 -3.02
CA LEU A 144 6.29 9.58 -2.30
C LEU A 144 6.96 8.21 -2.44
N SER A 145 6.19 7.12 -2.46
CA SER A 145 6.70 5.78 -2.73
C SER A 145 7.39 5.70 -4.10
N ALA A 146 6.75 6.23 -5.16
CA ALA A 146 7.34 6.28 -6.49
C ALA A 146 8.66 7.09 -6.52
N ILE A 147 8.71 8.22 -5.81
CA ILE A 147 9.91 9.06 -5.75
C ILE A 147 11.05 8.31 -5.05
N LEU A 148 10.79 7.72 -3.88
CA LEU A 148 11.82 7.00 -3.13
C LEU A 148 12.33 5.78 -3.90
N GLU A 149 11.43 5.00 -4.47
CA GLU A 149 11.77 3.82 -5.27
C GLU A 149 12.66 4.18 -6.45
N LEU A 150 12.21 5.09 -7.32
CA LEU A 150 12.97 5.42 -8.50
C LEU A 150 14.28 6.14 -8.18
N CYS A 151 14.24 7.18 -7.36
CA CYS A 151 15.43 8.01 -7.12
C CYS A 151 16.48 7.30 -6.27
N CYS A 152 16.08 6.44 -5.32
CA CYS A 152 17.02 5.76 -4.43
C CYS A 152 17.45 4.38 -4.91
N TRP A 153 16.70 3.75 -5.83
CA TRP A 153 16.98 2.38 -6.25
C TRP A 153 16.97 2.18 -7.76
N GLU A 154 15.82 2.33 -8.43
CA GLU A 154 15.61 2.03 -9.84
C GLU A 154 16.64 2.73 -10.77
N TRP A 155 16.87 4.02 -10.55
CA TRP A 155 17.80 4.82 -11.35
C TRP A 155 19.24 4.31 -11.34
N TRP A 156 19.59 3.54 -10.32
CA TRP A 156 20.97 3.05 -10.12
C TRP A 156 21.10 1.58 -10.52
N VAL A 157 20.07 0.78 -10.27
CA VAL A 157 20.12 -0.67 -10.46
C VAL A 157 19.60 -1.08 -11.84
N TYR A 158 18.49 -0.50 -12.28
CA TYR A 158 17.81 -0.93 -13.51
C TYR A 158 17.88 0.11 -14.64
N GLN A 159 18.03 1.38 -14.30
CA GLN A 159 17.99 2.50 -15.25
C GLN A 159 19.34 3.25 -15.35
N GLY A 160 20.46 2.56 -15.06
CA GLY A 160 21.79 3.16 -15.06
C GLY A 160 22.17 3.80 -16.40
N GLU A 161 21.75 3.19 -17.50
CA GLU A 161 22.03 3.67 -18.87
C GLU A 161 21.07 4.77 -19.36
N TYR A 162 20.00 5.08 -18.60
CA TYR A 162 19.05 6.11 -19.00
C TYR A 162 19.67 7.50 -18.88
N THR A 163 19.43 8.35 -19.89
CA THR A 163 19.72 9.77 -19.77
C THR A 163 18.85 10.41 -18.69
N LEU A 164 19.25 11.57 -18.18
CA LEU A 164 18.45 12.29 -17.18
C LEU A 164 17.01 12.54 -17.67
N GLY A 165 16.85 12.89 -18.95
CA GLY A 165 15.52 13.08 -19.55
C GLY A 165 14.67 11.81 -19.48
N MET A 166 15.23 10.64 -19.78
CA MET A 166 14.55 9.35 -19.68
C MET A 166 14.20 9.01 -18.22
N LYS A 167 15.10 9.27 -17.27
CA LYS A 167 14.86 9.09 -15.84
C LYS A 167 13.70 9.95 -15.33
N LEU A 168 13.62 11.20 -15.78
CA LEU A 168 12.52 12.10 -15.42
C LEU A 168 11.19 11.65 -16.02
N VAL A 169 11.18 11.14 -17.26
CA VAL A 169 9.97 10.53 -17.85
C VAL A 169 9.55 9.28 -17.08
N ALA A 170 10.49 8.39 -16.75
CA ALA A 170 10.22 7.20 -15.93
C ALA A 170 9.61 7.58 -14.59
N LEU A 171 10.15 8.59 -13.90
CA LEU A 171 9.59 9.11 -12.66
C LEU A 171 8.17 9.65 -12.85
N GLY A 172 7.90 10.40 -13.90
CA GLY A 172 6.56 10.87 -14.23
C GLY A 172 5.57 9.72 -14.44
N CYS A 173 5.97 8.70 -15.19
CA CYS A 173 5.19 7.48 -15.42
C CYS A 173 4.91 6.72 -14.12
N ALA A 174 5.93 6.53 -13.29
CA ALA A 174 5.80 5.88 -11.98
C ALA A 174 4.84 6.64 -11.06
N VAL A 175 4.95 7.96 -10.99
CA VAL A 175 4.05 8.82 -10.20
C VAL A 175 2.61 8.68 -10.69
N VAL A 176 2.37 8.75 -12.00
CA VAL A 176 1.02 8.56 -12.58
C VAL A 176 0.46 7.18 -12.23
N SER A 177 1.28 6.13 -12.37
CA SER A 177 0.91 4.76 -12.01
C SER A 177 0.56 4.63 -10.53
N CYS A 178 1.40 5.17 -9.64
CA CYS A 178 1.16 5.11 -8.21
C CYS A 178 -0.06 5.94 -7.78
N ILE A 179 -0.33 7.07 -8.41
CA ILE A 179 -1.59 7.82 -8.18
C ILE A 179 -2.78 6.93 -8.53
N ALA A 180 -2.78 6.33 -9.73
CA ALA A 180 -3.92 5.60 -10.25
C ALA A 180 -4.11 4.24 -9.54
N ILE A 181 -3.05 3.44 -9.42
CA ILE A 181 -3.14 2.05 -8.96
C ILE A 181 -3.04 1.98 -7.44
N SER A 182 -1.94 2.43 -6.84
CA SER A 182 -1.76 2.31 -5.40
C SER A 182 -2.56 3.34 -4.61
N GLY A 183 -2.61 4.60 -5.06
CA GLY A 183 -3.35 5.66 -4.39
C GLY A 183 -4.87 5.51 -4.53
N LEU A 184 -5.41 5.65 -5.74
CA LEU A 184 -6.85 5.54 -6.00
C LEU A 184 -7.32 4.10 -5.84
N GLY A 185 -6.65 3.14 -6.47
CA GLY A 185 -7.00 1.72 -6.43
C GLY A 185 -6.88 1.14 -5.03
N GLY A 186 -5.78 1.39 -4.31
CA GLY A 186 -5.58 0.93 -2.94
C GLY A 186 -6.63 1.50 -1.98
N TRP A 187 -6.91 2.79 -2.06
CA TRP A 187 -7.98 3.40 -1.26
C TRP A 187 -9.36 2.82 -1.60
N ALA A 188 -9.67 2.62 -2.88
CA ALA A 188 -10.92 2.01 -3.32
C ALA A 188 -11.04 0.56 -2.84
N LEU A 189 -9.95 -0.23 -2.90
CA LEU A 189 -9.89 -1.60 -2.41
C LEU A 189 -10.19 -1.68 -0.91
N VAL A 190 -9.56 -0.82 -0.10
CA VAL A 190 -9.83 -0.75 1.36
C VAL A 190 -11.30 -0.42 1.61
N ARG A 191 -11.90 0.48 0.85
CA ARG A 191 -13.33 0.80 0.97
C ARG A 191 -14.23 -0.35 0.56
N ALA A 192 -13.89 -1.06 -0.50
CA ALA A 192 -14.61 -2.25 -0.95
C ALA A 192 -14.57 -3.35 0.12
N MET A 193 -13.39 -3.62 0.68
CA MET A 193 -13.23 -4.58 1.80
C MET A 193 -14.04 -4.14 3.04
N ALA A 194 -14.09 -2.85 3.35
CA ALA A 194 -14.92 -2.34 4.45
C ALA A 194 -16.42 -2.53 4.16
N ALA A 195 -16.85 -2.38 2.91
CA ALA A 195 -18.24 -2.55 2.51
C ALA A 195 -18.74 -3.99 2.59
N THR A 196 -17.85 -4.99 2.43
CA THR A 196 -18.19 -6.41 2.61
C THR A 196 -18.30 -6.85 4.08
N GLY A 197 -17.90 -5.98 5.03
CA GLY A 197 -17.85 -6.32 6.45
C GLY A 197 -16.54 -7.01 6.88
N ALA A 198 -15.65 -7.36 5.95
CA ALA A 198 -14.38 -8.03 6.27
C ALA A 198 -13.49 -7.21 7.23
N LEU A 199 -13.66 -5.89 7.25
CA LEU A 199 -12.88 -4.97 8.08
C LEU A 199 -13.63 -4.47 9.34
N ASN A 200 -14.72 -5.09 9.77
CA ASN A 200 -15.53 -4.61 10.91
C ASN A 200 -14.71 -4.54 12.23
N ALA A 201 -13.71 -5.39 12.41
CA ALA A 201 -12.79 -5.34 13.55
C ALA A 201 -11.79 -4.16 13.50
N PHE A 202 -11.66 -3.49 12.35
CA PHE A 202 -10.68 -2.44 12.06
C PHE A 202 -11.32 -1.05 11.96
N PRO A 203 -10.52 0.02 12.13
CA PRO A 203 -11.04 1.39 12.03
C PRO A 203 -11.72 1.69 10.68
N ALA A 204 -11.20 1.15 9.58
CA ALA A 204 -11.78 1.34 8.24
C ALA A 204 -13.21 0.80 8.12
N GLY A 205 -13.48 -0.40 8.67
CA GLY A 205 -14.82 -0.99 8.68
C GLY A 205 -15.78 -0.25 9.61
N ARG A 206 -15.33 0.10 10.82
CA ARG A 206 -16.13 0.89 11.76
C ARG A 206 -16.52 2.26 11.21
N GLU A 207 -15.60 2.92 10.49
CA GLU A 207 -15.87 4.18 9.80
C GLU A 207 -16.94 4.01 8.71
N HIS A 208 -16.90 2.90 7.97
CA HIS A 208 -17.90 2.59 6.94
C HIS A 208 -19.29 2.37 7.56
N LEU A 209 -19.39 1.62 8.64
CA LEU A 209 -20.64 1.40 9.36
C LEU A 209 -21.23 2.70 9.92
N ALA A 210 -20.39 3.56 10.50
CA ALA A 210 -20.83 4.84 11.07
C ALA A 210 -21.36 5.85 10.03
N ARG A 211 -21.06 5.65 8.76
CA ARG A 211 -21.59 6.50 7.65
C ARG A 211 -22.93 6.01 7.11
N ARG A 212 -23.35 4.79 7.45
CA ARG A 212 -24.61 4.18 6.98
C ARG A 212 -25.75 4.26 7.98
N GLY A 213 -25.45 4.48 9.26
CA GLY A 213 -26.42 4.72 10.33
C GLY A 213 -26.56 6.20 10.64
#